data_a456e14ccd16dd6b544d2f693b808bd7
#
_entry.id   a456e14ccd16dd6b544d2f693b808bd7
#
_cell.length_a   1.000
_cell.length_b   1.000
_cell.length_c   1.000
_cell.angle_alpha   90.00
_cell.angle_beta   90.00
_cell.angle_gamma   90.00
#
_symmetry.space_group_name_H-M   'P 1'
#
loop_
_entity.id
_entity.type
_entity.pdbx_description
1 polymer ?
#
loop_
_entity_poly.entity_id
_entity_poly.type
_entity_poly.pdbx_seq_one_letter_code
_entity_poly.pdbx_strand_id
1 'polypeptide(L)' 'MTVPQILTELGDVSRRTFYRWRELGNGPSAFKLPNGELRVWRSDFVAWLRQLEETAA' A
#
# COMPACT_ATOMS: atom_id res chain seq x y z
N MET A 1 5.16 7.14 -3.31
CA MET A 1 3.84 7.57 -2.78
C MET A 1 3.85 7.58 -1.26
N THR A 2 3.18 8.53 -0.65
CA THR A 2 2.99 8.57 0.80
C THR A 2 1.81 7.68 1.19
N VAL A 3 1.72 7.32 2.49
CA VAL A 3 0.59 6.54 2.98
C VAL A 3 -0.75 7.27 2.73
N PRO A 4 -0.90 8.57 3.06
CA PRO A 4 -2.16 9.26 2.76
C PRO A 4 -2.54 9.23 1.27
N GLN A 5 -1.57 9.34 0.37
CA GLN A 5 -1.83 9.25 -1.06
C GLN A 5 -2.35 7.87 -1.45
N ILE A 6 -1.75 6.81 -0.89
CA ILE A 6 -2.18 5.43 -1.14
C ILE A 6 -3.61 5.23 -0.66
N LEU A 7 -3.94 5.69 0.54
CA LEU A 7 -5.28 5.54 1.11
C LEU A 7 -6.33 6.23 0.24
N THR A 8 -6.02 7.41 -0.27
CA THR A 8 -6.92 8.15 -1.16
C THR A 8 -7.11 7.43 -2.49
N GLU A 9 -6.02 6.93 -3.07
CA GLU A 9 -6.09 6.18 -4.34
C GLU A 9 -6.92 4.91 -4.21
N LEU A 10 -6.94 4.31 -3.03
CA LEU A 10 -7.71 3.08 -2.77
C LEU A 10 -9.19 3.38 -2.43
N GLY A 11 -9.62 4.64 -2.47
CA GLY A 11 -10.99 5.02 -2.17
C GLY A 11 -11.23 5.30 -0.69
N ASP A 12 -10.33 6.03 -0.08
CA ASP A 12 -10.42 6.44 1.33
C ASP A 12 -10.40 5.28 2.33
N VAL A 13 -9.55 4.30 2.06
CA VAL A 13 -9.30 3.21 3.01
C VAL A 13 -8.70 3.77 4.29
N SER A 14 -9.10 3.22 5.44
CA SER A 14 -8.57 3.68 6.72
C SER A 14 -7.09 3.27 6.88
N ARG A 15 -6.36 4.11 7.60
CA ARG A 15 -4.95 3.85 7.92
C ARG A 15 -4.78 2.53 8.67
N ARG A 16 -5.69 2.24 9.59
CA ARG A 16 -5.69 0.99 10.35
C ARG A 16 -5.80 -0.24 9.45
N THR A 17 -6.69 -0.21 8.47
CA THR A 17 -6.86 -1.29 7.50
C THR A 17 -5.59 -1.51 6.69
N PHE A 18 -4.98 -0.44 6.22
CA PHE A 18 -3.75 -0.51 5.44
C PHE A 18 -2.60 -1.14 6.25
N TYR A 19 -2.40 -0.71 7.49
CA TYR A 19 -1.35 -1.26 8.34
C TYR A 19 -1.60 -2.73 8.69
N ARG A 20 -2.87 -3.11 8.85
CA ARG A 20 -3.22 -4.51 9.06
C ARG A 20 -2.83 -5.36 7.86
N TRP A 21 -3.09 -4.89 6.65
CA TRP A 21 -2.66 -5.60 5.45
C TRP A 21 -1.14 -5.79 5.41
N ARG A 22 -0.39 -4.79 5.81
CA ARG A 22 1.06 -4.90 5.88
C ARG A 22 1.51 -5.96 6.87
N GLU A 23 0.89 -6.02 8.04
CA GLU A 23 1.21 -7.03 9.06
C GLU A 23 0.96 -8.43 8.54
N LEU A 24 -0.07 -8.62 7.73
CA LEU A 24 -0.42 -9.91 7.15
C LEU A 24 0.40 -10.25 5.90
N GLY A 25 1.26 -9.33 5.45
CA GLY A 25 2.05 -9.53 4.24
C GLY A 25 1.25 -9.34 2.95
N ASN A 26 0.08 -8.72 3.04
CA ASN A 26 -0.83 -8.54 1.90
C ASN A 26 -0.80 -7.14 1.30
N GLY A 27 0.05 -6.25 1.80
CA GLY A 27 0.18 -4.89 1.29
C GLY A 27 1.27 -4.76 0.24
N PRO A 28 1.41 -3.56 -0.36
CA PRO A 28 2.48 -3.30 -1.31
C PRO A 28 3.84 -3.22 -0.61
N SER A 29 4.90 -3.44 -1.38
CA SER A 29 6.26 -3.27 -0.86
C SER A 29 6.48 -1.82 -0.45
N ALA A 30 6.93 -1.62 0.78
CA ALA A 30 7.14 -0.29 1.34
C ALA A 30 8.53 -0.20 1.98
N PHE A 31 9.04 1.03 2.09
CA PHE A 31 10.31 1.29 2.76
C PHE A 31 10.15 2.47 3.70
N LYS A 32 11.00 2.53 4.73
CA LYS A 32 10.99 3.63 5.69
C LYS A 32 12.04 4.66 5.35
N LEU A 33 11.64 5.93 5.42
CA LEU A 33 12.59 7.04 5.38
C LEU A 33 13.28 7.18 6.74
N PRO A 34 14.42 7.90 6.79
CA PRO A 34 15.12 8.13 8.07
C PRO A 34 14.25 8.79 9.14
N ASN A 35 13.21 9.53 8.76
CA ASN A 35 12.27 10.15 9.69
C ASN A 35 11.17 9.20 10.19
N GLY A 36 11.22 7.92 9.79
CA GLY A 36 10.24 6.93 10.20
C GLY A 36 8.98 6.85 9.34
N GLU A 37 8.83 7.71 8.35
CA GLU A 37 7.68 7.69 7.47
C GLU A 37 7.80 6.59 6.42
N LEU A 38 6.67 5.99 6.06
CA LEU A 38 6.62 4.96 5.02
C LEU A 38 6.43 5.59 3.65
N ARG A 39 7.06 4.97 2.66
CA ARG A 39 6.92 5.34 1.25
C ARG A 39 6.79 4.07 0.42
N VAL A 40 6.08 4.18 -0.71
CA VAL A 40 5.91 3.10 -1.67
C VAL A 40 6.21 3.66 -3.05
N TRP A 41 7.02 2.94 -3.83
CA TRP A 41 7.22 3.31 -5.22
C TRP A 41 5.91 3.13 -5.99
N ARG A 42 5.59 4.06 -6.88
CA ARG A 42 4.36 3.96 -7.68
C ARG A 42 4.31 2.65 -8.47
N SER A 43 5.45 2.22 -9.01
CA SER A 43 5.54 0.94 -9.75
C SER A 43 5.18 -0.24 -8.87
N ASP A 44 5.62 -0.26 -7.62
CA ASP A 44 5.29 -1.33 -6.68
C ASP A 44 3.81 -1.30 -6.29
N PHE A 45 3.26 -0.11 -6.13
CA PHE A 45 1.83 0.06 -5.86
C PHE A 45 0.97 -0.49 -6.99
N VAL A 46 1.32 -0.14 -8.23
CA VAL A 46 0.60 -0.62 -9.41
C VAL A 46 0.71 -2.13 -9.53
N ALA A 47 1.90 -2.69 -9.33
CA ALA A 47 2.12 -4.13 -9.39
C ALA A 47 1.27 -4.87 -8.36
N TRP A 48 1.20 -4.34 -7.13
CA TRP A 48 0.37 -4.90 -6.08
C TRP A 48 -1.11 -4.89 -6.44
N LEU A 49 -1.61 -3.80 -7.01
CA LEU A 49 -3.00 -3.72 -7.45
C LEU A 49 -3.31 -4.74 -8.55
N ARG A 50 -2.39 -4.94 -9.48
CA ARG A 50 -2.54 -5.94 -10.54
C ARG A 50 -2.62 -7.35 -9.98
N GLN A 51 -1.82 -7.66 -8.96
CA GLN A 51 -1.89 -8.95 -8.28
C GLN A 51 -3.26 -9.18 -7.65
N LEU A 52 -3.84 -8.14 -7.05
CA LEU A 52 -5.18 -8.23 -6.47
C LEU A 52 -6.23 -8.48 -7.54
N GLU A 53 -6.13 -7.81 -8.68
CA GLU A 53 -7.05 -8.01 -9.80
C GLU A 53 -6.98 -9.45 -10.32
N GLU A 54 -5.79 -10.00 -10.49
CA GLU A 54 -5.60 -11.38 -10.93
C GLU A 54 -6.18 -12.38 -9.93
N THR A 55 -6.00 -12.13 -8.64
CA THR A 55 -6.53 -13.01 -7.58
C THR A 55 -8.04 -12.92 -7.49
N ALA A 56 -8.62 -11.73 -7.71
CA ALA A 56 -10.05 -11.50 -7.62
C ALA A 56 -10.82 -12.00 -8.84
N ALA A 57 -10.15 -12.18 -9.94
CA ALA A 57 -10.76 -12.72 -11.16
C ALA A 57 -10.96 -14.25 -11.07
#